data_8da9f185bf060f89f16c2d925978b59e
#
_entry.id   8da9f185bf060f89f16c2d925978b59e
#
_cell.length_a   1.000
_cell.length_b   1.000
_cell.length_c   1.000
_cell.angle_alpha   90.00
_cell.angle_beta   90.00
_cell.angle_gamma   90.00
#
_symmetry.space_group_name_H-M   'P 1'
#
loop_
_entity.id
_entity.type
_entity.pdbx_description
1 polymer ?
#
loop_
_entity_poly.entity_id
_entity_poly.type
_entity_poly.pdbx_seq_one_letter_code
_entity_poly.pdbx_strand_id
1 'polypeptide(L)'
;MRKVVFFHNNVSRVATDPRDLLSRFHNYLQAAKDYLGNPNLELNLLLGRIDSSIRFDAIKVVRLSRSLLSQYLALRSSLKRPGEQVTLIAGDNHLSLLICLFAKARKTNIRLQISIHTSVNTLLNPSNISGKLKLKFILLSVGFVDNIRVVSDSDLENLRKAITYFDGQIFVAPVPIEIPKAALDRKHSHVLGMVGRLHPERGVAECPAIFEELRVVRPKSEILLIGDGAERAWLEKKLSGFEPRPEFTGSLKQSDIRDRWPQIHVLLSCAPSESYGMALREALVNGVFVVARKNKTTELLQAQFPSVMKVFTNPSEAAIFINSFFEQKFFPDMIIAVRQAIKSEQDKHLIQLAKSWFV
;
A
#
# COMPACT_ATOMS: atom_id res chain seq x y z
N MET A 1 -9.56 -30.26 -0.48
CA MET A 1 -8.80 -29.26 -1.24
C MET A 1 -9.08 -27.90 -0.61
N ARG A 2 -8.08 -27.02 -0.48
CA ARG A 2 -8.28 -25.67 0.06
C ARG A 2 -8.11 -24.67 -1.06
N LYS A 3 -8.95 -23.62 -1.05
CA LYS A 3 -8.96 -22.59 -2.07
C LYS A 3 -9.07 -21.20 -1.45
N VAL A 4 -8.37 -20.24 -2.02
CA VAL A 4 -8.49 -18.83 -1.63
C VAL A 4 -9.15 -18.04 -2.75
N VAL A 5 -10.17 -17.27 -2.40
CA VAL A 5 -10.88 -16.39 -3.33
C VAL A 5 -10.79 -14.97 -2.82
N PHE A 6 -10.09 -14.12 -3.54
CA PHE A 6 -10.02 -12.69 -3.26
C PHE A 6 -11.06 -11.96 -4.11
N PHE A 7 -11.92 -11.18 -3.47
CA PHE A 7 -12.99 -10.45 -4.14
C PHE A 7 -12.88 -8.95 -3.86
N HIS A 8 -12.68 -8.17 -4.92
CA HIS A 8 -12.63 -6.71 -4.83
C HIS A 8 -13.27 -6.07 -6.05
N ASN A 9 -14.46 -5.48 -5.89
CA ASN A 9 -15.24 -4.93 -6.99
C ASN A 9 -14.71 -3.58 -7.52
N ASN A 10 -13.75 -2.96 -6.84
CA ASN A 10 -13.22 -1.65 -7.17
C ASN A 10 -11.72 -1.58 -6.92
N VAL A 11 -10.91 -2.20 -7.78
CA VAL A 11 -9.45 -2.04 -7.74
C VAL A 11 -9.08 -0.60 -8.12
N SER A 12 -8.02 -0.08 -7.53
CA SER A 12 -7.52 1.27 -7.81
C SER A 12 -7.39 1.53 -9.32
N ARG A 13 -7.71 2.74 -9.76
CA ARG A 13 -7.68 3.16 -11.18
C ARG A 13 -6.32 2.98 -11.86
N VAL A 14 -5.26 2.77 -11.10
CA VAL A 14 -3.87 2.69 -11.60
C VAL A 14 -3.45 1.26 -11.96
N ALA A 15 -4.08 0.22 -11.40
CA ALA A 15 -3.75 -1.17 -11.68
C ALA A 15 -4.76 -1.75 -12.68
N THR A 16 -4.63 -1.39 -13.95
CA THR A 16 -5.51 -1.85 -15.02
C THR A 16 -5.05 -3.18 -15.62
N ASP A 17 -3.74 -3.40 -15.70
CA ASP A 17 -3.17 -4.65 -16.21
C ASP A 17 -3.12 -5.71 -15.10
N PRO A 18 -3.83 -6.85 -15.27
CA PRO A 18 -3.81 -7.91 -14.28
C PRO A 18 -2.42 -8.52 -14.05
N ARG A 19 -1.48 -8.38 -15.01
CA ARG A 19 -0.09 -8.87 -14.87
C ARG A 19 0.69 -8.12 -13.80
N ASP A 20 0.40 -6.84 -13.57
CA ASP A 20 1.04 -6.04 -12.52
C ASP A 20 0.73 -6.57 -11.10
N LEU A 21 -0.36 -7.30 -10.96
CA LEU A 21 -0.79 -7.90 -9.71
C LEU A 21 -0.20 -9.30 -9.49
N LEU A 22 0.20 -10.00 -10.56
CA LEU A 22 0.59 -11.41 -10.49
C LEU A 22 1.81 -11.65 -9.61
N SER A 23 2.85 -10.83 -9.69
CA SER A 23 4.07 -11.02 -8.89
C SER A 23 3.77 -10.97 -7.38
N ARG A 24 2.93 -10.03 -6.96
CA ARG A 24 2.49 -9.88 -5.57
C ARG A 24 1.69 -11.09 -5.10
N PHE A 25 0.69 -11.48 -5.87
CA PHE A 25 -0.16 -12.61 -5.49
C PHE A 25 0.53 -13.96 -5.65
N HIS A 26 1.54 -14.06 -6.52
CA HIS A 26 2.42 -15.23 -6.58
C HIS A 26 3.19 -15.40 -5.28
N ASN A 27 3.80 -14.35 -4.75
CA ASN A 27 4.50 -14.38 -3.46
C ASN A 27 3.55 -14.76 -2.31
N TYR A 28 2.32 -14.25 -2.31
CA TYR A 28 1.30 -14.62 -1.32
C TYR A 28 0.93 -16.10 -1.41
N LEU A 29 0.69 -16.58 -2.62
CA LEU A 29 0.33 -17.97 -2.84
C LEU A 29 1.46 -18.91 -2.46
N GLN A 30 2.71 -18.57 -2.81
CA GLN A 30 3.87 -19.38 -2.45
C GLN A 30 4.04 -19.47 -0.92
N ALA A 31 3.99 -18.35 -0.22
CA ALA A 31 4.05 -18.33 1.24
C ALA A 31 2.92 -19.15 1.89
N ALA A 32 1.73 -19.14 1.30
CA ALA A 32 0.60 -19.94 1.77
C ALA A 32 0.76 -21.43 1.48
N LYS A 33 1.33 -21.80 0.32
CA LYS A 33 1.68 -23.19 -0.03
C LYS A 33 2.72 -23.75 0.94
N ASP A 34 3.77 -22.98 1.20
CA ASP A 34 4.86 -23.36 2.10
C ASP A 34 4.34 -23.53 3.55
N TYR A 35 3.52 -22.58 4.02
CA TYR A 35 2.92 -22.65 5.36
C TYR A 35 2.03 -23.88 5.58
N LEU A 36 1.27 -24.27 4.55
CA LEU A 36 0.36 -25.43 4.61
C LEU A 36 1.03 -26.76 4.27
N GLY A 37 2.21 -26.76 3.67
CA GLY A 37 2.77 -27.94 3.02
C GLY A 37 1.87 -28.46 1.87
N ASN A 38 1.10 -27.58 1.22
CA ASN A 38 0.13 -27.95 0.18
C ASN A 38 0.46 -27.28 -1.17
N PRO A 39 1.12 -27.97 -2.10
CA PRO A 39 1.48 -27.42 -3.39
C PRO A 39 0.27 -27.13 -4.30
N ASN A 40 -0.88 -27.78 -4.04
CA ASN A 40 -2.07 -27.71 -4.89
C ASN A 40 -3.06 -26.60 -4.47
N LEU A 41 -2.61 -25.61 -3.67
CA LEU A 41 -3.43 -24.45 -3.31
C LEU A 41 -3.69 -23.58 -4.53
N GLU A 42 -4.97 -23.27 -4.79
CA GLU A 42 -5.40 -22.37 -5.88
C GLU A 42 -5.81 -21.00 -5.32
N LEU A 43 -5.48 -19.95 -6.07
CA LEU A 43 -5.88 -18.57 -5.79
C LEU A 43 -6.73 -18.00 -6.93
N ASN A 44 -7.96 -17.60 -6.63
CA ASN A 44 -8.84 -16.91 -7.57
C ASN A 44 -8.96 -15.43 -7.17
N LEU A 45 -8.64 -14.55 -8.09
CA LEU A 45 -8.76 -13.10 -7.94
C LEU A 45 -9.96 -12.63 -8.78
N LEU A 46 -11.02 -12.18 -8.12
CA LEU A 46 -12.20 -11.61 -8.77
C LEU A 46 -12.13 -10.09 -8.60
N LEU A 47 -11.78 -9.39 -9.66
CA LEU A 47 -11.41 -7.97 -9.60
C LEU A 47 -12.27 -7.14 -10.55
N GLY A 48 -12.81 -6.02 -10.02
CA GLY A 48 -13.40 -4.96 -10.84
C GLY A 48 -12.33 -4.06 -11.46
N ARG A 49 -12.66 -3.41 -12.56
CA ARG A 49 -11.82 -2.38 -13.21
C ARG A 49 -10.43 -2.84 -13.66
N ILE A 50 -10.31 -4.09 -14.05
CA ILE A 50 -9.13 -4.60 -14.76
C ILE A 50 -9.46 -4.79 -16.24
N ASP A 51 -8.44 -4.78 -17.11
CA ASP A 51 -8.63 -4.79 -18.56
C ASP A 51 -9.13 -6.14 -19.08
N SER A 52 -8.61 -7.24 -18.52
CA SER A 52 -8.92 -8.60 -19.02
C SER A 52 -8.88 -9.63 -17.89
N SER A 53 -9.42 -10.82 -18.19
CA SER A 53 -9.25 -12.01 -17.35
C SER A 53 -8.04 -12.80 -17.86
N ILE A 54 -7.20 -13.29 -16.94
CA ILE A 54 -6.04 -14.11 -17.27
C ILE A 54 -5.93 -15.31 -16.33
N ARG A 55 -5.21 -16.33 -16.75
CA ARG A 55 -4.80 -17.45 -15.90
C ARG A 55 -3.28 -17.62 -16.00
N PHE A 56 -2.65 -17.74 -14.85
CA PHE A 56 -1.21 -17.98 -14.75
C PHE A 56 -0.95 -18.98 -13.63
N ASP A 57 -0.51 -20.18 -13.99
CA ASP A 57 -0.29 -21.28 -13.05
C ASP A 57 -1.52 -21.53 -12.14
N ALA A 58 -1.35 -21.55 -10.84
CA ALA A 58 -2.41 -21.73 -9.85
C ALA A 58 -3.19 -20.43 -9.51
N ILE A 59 -2.94 -19.32 -10.23
CA ILE A 59 -3.62 -18.04 -10.06
C ILE A 59 -4.57 -17.83 -11.23
N LYS A 60 -5.86 -17.62 -10.92
CA LYS A 60 -6.88 -17.24 -11.89
C LYS A 60 -7.37 -15.84 -11.60
N VAL A 61 -7.19 -14.92 -12.52
CA VAL A 61 -7.73 -13.55 -12.45
C VAL A 61 -8.99 -13.45 -13.30
N VAL A 62 -10.08 -13.02 -12.71
CA VAL A 62 -11.39 -12.87 -13.36
C VAL A 62 -11.80 -11.40 -13.31
N ARG A 63 -12.04 -10.83 -14.49
CA ARG A 63 -12.61 -9.48 -14.61
C ARG A 63 -14.09 -9.53 -14.19
N LEU A 64 -14.47 -8.69 -13.24
CA LEU A 64 -15.84 -8.51 -12.83
C LEU A 64 -16.56 -7.51 -13.74
N SER A 65 -17.82 -7.79 -14.05
CA SER A 65 -18.71 -6.83 -14.73
C SER A 65 -19.08 -5.66 -13.79
N ARG A 66 -19.76 -4.64 -14.33
CA ARG A 66 -20.27 -3.51 -13.52
C ARG A 66 -21.51 -3.87 -12.71
N SER A 67 -22.27 -4.90 -13.13
CA SER A 67 -23.50 -5.33 -12.48
C SER A 67 -23.21 -6.08 -11.18
N LEU A 68 -23.80 -5.66 -10.06
CA LEU A 68 -23.64 -6.33 -8.76
C LEU A 68 -24.16 -7.77 -8.79
N LEU A 69 -25.25 -8.03 -9.52
CA LEU A 69 -25.80 -9.38 -9.69
C LEU A 69 -24.80 -10.29 -10.42
N SER A 70 -24.22 -9.81 -11.52
CA SER A 70 -23.18 -10.54 -12.25
C SER A 70 -21.95 -10.80 -11.38
N GLN A 71 -21.53 -9.83 -10.57
CA GLN A 71 -20.42 -9.99 -9.63
C GLN A 71 -20.71 -11.08 -8.59
N TYR A 72 -21.92 -11.07 -8.01
CA TYR A 72 -22.37 -12.10 -7.09
C TYR A 72 -22.41 -13.49 -7.74
N LEU A 73 -22.93 -13.61 -8.97
CA LEU A 73 -22.97 -14.87 -9.72
C LEU A 73 -21.57 -15.38 -10.04
N ALA A 74 -20.64 -14.51 -10.45
CA ALA A 74 -19.23 -14.84 -10.67
C ALA A 74 -18.58 -15.35 -9.38
N LEU A 75 -18.82 -14.69 -8.23
CA LEU A 75 -18.35 -15.14 -6.94
C LEU A 75 -18.94 -16.52 -6.60
N ARG A 76 -20.25 -16.69 -6.70
CA ARG A 76 -20.90 -17.98 -6.44
C ARG A 76 -20.36 -19.11 -7.29
N SER A 77 -20.06 -18.86 -8.56
CA SER A 77 -19.47 -19.87 -9.45
C SER A 77 -18.07 -20.29 -9.00
N SER A 78 -17.30 -19.36 -8.46
CA SER A 78 -15.98 -19.62 -7.89
C SER A 78 -15.99 -20.41 -6.58
N LEU A 79 -17.16 -20.47 -5.90
CA LEU A 79 -17.37 -21.15 -4.61
C LEU A 79 -18.11 -22.50 -4.74
N LYS A 80 -18.29 -23.04 -5.94
CA LYS A 80 -19.23 -24.15 -6.22
C LYS A 80 -18.73 -25.57 -5.90
N ARG A 81 -17.46 -25.81 -5.55
CA ARG A 81 -16.98 -27.17 -5.31
C ARG A 81 -17.48 -27.70 -3.95
N PRO A 82 -18.28 -28.79 -3.90
CA PRO A 82 -18.71 -29.40 -2.63
C PRO A 82 -17.52 -29.95 -1.84
N GLY A 83 -17.55 -29.79 -0.51
CA GLY A 83 -16.51 -30.36 0.38
C GLY A 83 -15.17 -29.58 0.42
N GLU A 84 -15.00 -28.55 -0.43
CA GLU A 84 -13.79 -27.72 -0.43
C GLU A 84 -13.90 -26.63 0.65
N GLN A 85 -12.89 -26.49 1.51
CA GLN A 85 -12.78 -25.35 2.42
C GLN A 85 -12.31 -24.11 1.63
N VAL A 86 -13.06 -23.04 1.70
CA VAL A 86 -12.75 -21.81 0.97
C VAL A 86 -12.50 -20.66 1.94
N THR A 87 -11.37 -19.98 1.77
CA THR A 87 -11.15 -18.68 2.38
C THR A 87 -11.55 -17.60 1.39
N LEU A 88 -12.61 -16.85 1.72
CA LEU A 88 -13.10 -15.73 0.94
C LEU A 88 -12.57 -14.44 1.55
N ILE A 89 -11.81 -13.66 0.77
CA ILE A 89 -11.20 -12.42 1.20
C ILE A 89 -11.95 -11.25 0.54
N ALA A 90 -12.63 -10.45 1.34
CA ALA A 90 -13.24 -9.21 0.90
C ALA A 90 -12.25 -8.05 0.96
N GLY A 91 -12.19 -7.24 -0.10
CA GLY A 91 -11.52 -5.93 -0.05
C GLY A 91 -12.21 -4.96 0.91
N ASP A 92 -11.53 -3.87 1.24
CA ASP A 92 -11.91 -2.87 2.25
C ASP A 92 -13.07 -1.93 1.86
N ASN A 93 -13.83 -2.24 0.83
CA ASN A 93 -15.01 -1.48 0.47
C ASN A 93 -16.31 -2.20 0.84
N HIS A 94 -17.31 -1.40 1.22
CA HIS A 94 -18.60 -1.87 1.71
C HIS A 94 -19.35 -2.76 0.72
N LEU A 95 -19.24 -2.53 -0.60
CA LEU A 95 -19.92 -3.35 -1.60
C LEU A 95 -19.26 -4.72 -1.76
N SER A 96 -17.95 -4.80 -1.75
CA SER A 96 -17.24 -6.08 -1.75
C SER A 96 -17.61 -6.91 -0.53
N LEU A 97 -17.62 -6.28 0.65
CA LEU A 97 -18.00 -6.93 1.90
C LEU A 97 -19.44 -7.43 1.86
N LEU A 98 -20.39 -6.59 1.41
CA LEU A 98 -21.81 -6.97 1.28
C LEU A 98 -22.00 -8.22 0.40
N ILE A 99 -21.37 -8.22 -0.79
CA ILE A 99 -21.47 -9.36 -1.72
C ILE A 99 -20.88 -10.64 -1.10
N CYS A 100 -19.75 -10.51 -0.41
CA CYS A 100 -19.09 -11.64 0.28
C CYS A 100 -19.95 -12.19 1.44
N LEU A 101 -20.59 -11.32 2.23
CA LEU A 101 -21.52 -11.72 3.29
C LEU A 101 -22.71 -12.49 2.74
N PHE A 102 -23.33 -12.02 1.66
CA PHE A 102 -24.42 -12.76 0.99
C PHE A 102 -23.96 -14.12 0.44
N ALA A 103 -22.72 -14.20 -0.05
CA ALA A 103 -22.16 -15.46 -0.53
C ALA A 103 -21.87 -16.45 0.61
N LYS A 104 -21.46 -15.96 1.79
CA LYS A 104 -21.21 -16.75 3.01
C LYS A 104 -22.50 -17.23 3.66
N ALA A 105 -23.55 -16.41 3.72
CA ALA A 105 -24.77 -16.62 4.54
C ALA A 105 -25.48 -17.98 4.37
N ARG A 106 -25.16 -18.74 3.32
CA ARG A 106 -25.75 -20.05 3.04
C ARG A 106 -24.71 -21.18 2.94
N LYS A 107 -23.49 -20.98 3.44
CA LYS A 107 -22.40 -21.96 3.31
C LYS A 107 -21.52 -21.99 4.56
N THR A 108 -21.47 -23.12 5.21
CA THR A 108 -20.68 -23.36 6.43
C THR A 108 -19.18 -23.62 6.18
N ASN A 109 -18.82 -23.94 4.92
CA ASN A 109 -17.42 -24.24 4.54
C ASN A 109 -16.65 -23.01 4.06
N ILE A 110 -17.20 -21.79 4.22
CA ILE A 110 -16.55 -20.54 3.84
C ILE A 110 -16.09 -19.78 5.07
N ARG A 111 -14.79 -19.52 5.17
CA ARG A 111 -14.24 -18.50 6.06
C ARG A 111 -14.19 -17.17 5.35
N LEU A 112 -14.64 -16.11 6.00
CA LEU A 112 -14.64 -14.76 5.44
C LEU A 112 -13.62 -13.88 6.18
N GLN A 113 -12.67 -13.36 5.43
CA GLN A 113 -11.71 -12.36 5.89
C GLN A 113 -12.04 -10.99 5.30
N ILE A 114 -11.91 -9.92 6.09
CA ILE A 114 -11.78 -8.55 5.57
C ILE A 114 -10.30 -8.20 5.48
N SER A 115 -9.88 -7.63 4.33
CA SER A 115 -8.51 -7.12 4.14
C SER A 115 -8.56 -5.60 4.05
N ILE A 116 -8.10 -4.91 5.09
CA ILE A 116 -8.10 -3.44 5.20
C ILE A 116 -6.74 -2.93 4.78
N HIS A 117 -6.68 -2.23 3.64
CA HIS A 117 -5.47 -1.62 3.07
C HIS A 117 -5.39 -0.11 3.30
N THR A 118 -6.53 0.52 3.55
CA THR A 118 -6.62 1.93 3.91
C THR A 118 -6.23 2.10 5.38
N SER A 119 -5.56 3.21 5.73
CA SER A 119 -5.31 3.51 7.14
C SER A 119 -6.60 3.45 7.95
N VAL A 120 -6.58 2.68 9.03
CA VAL A 120 -7.74 2.53 9.92
C VAL A 120 -8.14 3.87 10.51
N ASN A 121 -7.18 4.75 10.82
CA ASN A 121 -7.49 6.10 11.29
C ASN A 121 -8.30 6.91 10.26
N THR A 122 -7.94 6.84 8.99
CA THR A 122 -8.70 7.47 7.90
C THR A 122 -10.07 6.82 7.72
N LEU A 123 -10.15 5.50 7.85
CA LEU A 123 -11.40 4.76 7.78
C LEU A 123 -12.36 5.14 8.91
N LEU A 124 -11.86 5.28 10.15
CA LEU A 124 -12.65 5.61 11.34
C LEU A 124 -13.08 7.08 11.42
N ASN A 125 -12.41 7.97 10.68
CA ASN A 125 -12.69 9.41 10.68
C ASN A 125 -13.10 9.93 9.30
N PRO A 126 -14.23 9.46 8.73
CA PRO A 126 -14.69 9.90 7.43
C PRO A 126 -15.20 11.34 7.47
N SER A 127 -14.81 12.14 6.47
CA SER A 127 -15.14 13.57 6.38
C SER A 127 -16.59 13.88 5.98
N ASN A 128 -17.33 12.89 5.44
CA ASN A 128 -18.67 13.07 4.93
C ASN A 128 -19.67 12.02 5.44
N ILE A 129 -20.97 12.34 5.32
CA ILE A 129 -22.08 11.50 5.79
C ILE A 129 -22.06 10.11 5.11
N SER A 130 -21.79 10.05 3.80
CA SER A 130 -21.69 8.78 3.07
C SER A 130 -20.58 7.88 3.63
N GLY A 131 -19.43 8.47 3.99
CA GLY A 131 -18.33 7.75 4.64
C GLY A 131 -18.74 7.21 6.02
N LYS A 132 -19.47 8.02 6.82
CA LYS A 132 -19.97 7.59 8.14
C LYS A 132 -20.92 6.40 8.03
N LEU A 133 -21.83 6.40 7.04
CA LEU A 133 -22.74 5.27 6.80
C LEU A 133 -22.00 4.00 6.36
N LYS A 134 -20.99 4.15 5.48
CA LYS A 134 -20.13 3.04 5.05
C LYS A 134 -19.34 2.45 6.21
N LEU A 135 -18.78 3.31 7.07
CA LEU A 135 -18.11 2.87 8.29
C LEU A 135 -19.04 2.11 9.21
N LYS A 136 -20.24 2.65 9.49
CA LYS A 136 -21.23 1.98 10.33
C LYS A 136 -21.57 0.59 9.78
N PHE A 137 -21.74 0.46 8.46
CA PHE A 137 -21.97 -0.84 7.82
C PHE A 137 -20.79 -1.80 8.04
N ILE A 138 -19.55 -1.33 7.81
CA ILE A 138 -18.34 -2.16 8.03
C ILE A 138 -18.27 -2.63 9.48
N LEU A 139 -18.43 -1.73 10.45
CA LEU A 139 -18.39 -2.06 11.87
C LEU A 139 -19.46 -3.08 12.25
N LEU A 140 -20.71 -2.91 11.83
CA LEU A 140 -21.77 -3.88 12.06
C LEU A 140 -21.52 -5.25 11.41
N SER A 141 -20.81 -5.25 10.28
CA SER A 141 -20.49 -6.46 9.54
C SER A 141 -19.32 -7.26 10.12
N VAL A 142 -18.51 -6.65 10.97
CA VAL A 142 -17.33 -7.29 11.58
C VAL A 142 -17.70 -8.54 12.38
N GLY A 143 -18.85 -8.57 13.06
CA GLY A 143 -19.33 -9.74 13.79
C GLY A 143 -19.64 -10.97 12.90
N PHE A 144 -19.68 -10.81 11.58
CA PHE A 144 -19.95 -11.90 10.63
C PHE A 144 -18.71 -12.38 9.86
N VAL A 145 -17.54 -11.81 10.14
CA VAL A 145 -16.27 -12.25 9.55
C VAL A 145 -15.47 -13.09 10.54
N ASP A 146 -14.66 -14.00 10.03
CA ASP A 146 -13.90 -14.93 10.86
C ASP A 146 -12.56 -14.33 11.29
N ASN A 147 -11.96 -13.48 10.43
CA ASN A 147 -10.74 -12.74 10.77
C ASN A 147 -10.60 -11.46 9.96
N ILE A 148 -9.67 -10.60 10.38
CA ILE A 148 -9.37 -9.32 9.74
C ILE A 148 -7.88 -9.25 9.46
N ARG A 149 -7.50 -8.74 8.29
CA ARG A 149 -6.14 -8.36 7.96
C ARG A 149 -6.02 -6.85 7.91
N VAL A 150 -5.01 -6.31 8.59
CA VAL A 150 -4.58 -4.90 8.52
C VAL A 150 -3.15 -4.82 8.00
N VAL A 151 -2.67 -3.62 7.68
CA VAL A 151 -1.35 -3.44 7.05
C VAL A 151 -0.28 -2.88 7.98
N SER A 152 -0.63 -2.55 9.24
CA SER A 152 0.34 -2.07 10.23
C SER A 152 -0.11 -2.34 11.67
N ASP A 153 0.83 -2.32 12.62
CA ASP A 153 0.53 -2.43 14.05
C ASP A 153 -0.28 -1.22 14.55
N SER A 154 -0.05 -0.03 13.97
CA SER A 154 -0.86 1.15 14.29
C SER A 154 -2.32 0.95 13.87
N ASP A 155 -2.56 0.34 12.72
CA ASP A 155 -3.92 0.00 12.26
C ASP A 155 -4.55 -1.08 13.14
N LEU A 156 -3.77 -2.06 13.59
CA LEU A 156 -4.22 -3.08 14.56
C LEU A 156 -4.70 -2.44 15.86
N GLU A 157 -3.90 -1.55 16.46
CA GLU A 157 -4.26 -0.87 17.71
C GLU A 157 -5.53 -0.01 17.56
N ASN A 158 -5.60 0.79 16.48
CA ASN A 158 -6.75 1.64 16.20
C ASN A 158 -8.02 0.82 15.96
N LEU A 159 -7.89 -0.28 15.23
CA LEU A 159 -9.02 -1.16 14.94
C LEU A 159 -9.52 -1.86 16.22
N ARG A 160 -8.63 -2.39 17.05
CA ARG A 160 -9.00 -3.04 18.32
C ARG A 160 -9.78 -2.11 19.25
N LYS A 161 -9.41 -0.83 19.29
CA LYS A 161 -10.17 0.18 20.07
C LYS A 161 -11.58 0.42 19.52
N ALA A 162 -11.75 0.29 18.20
CA ALA A 162 -13.03 0.55 17.54
C ALA A 162 -13.99 -0.66 17.56
N ILE A 163 -13.47 -1.89 17.61
CA ILE A 163 -14.23 -3.15 17.51
C ILE A 163 -13.94 -4.07 18.71
N THR A 164 -14.15 -3.57 19.92
CA THR A 164 -13.90 -4.31 21.18
C THR A 164 -14.74 -5.59 21.32
N TYR A 165 -15.84 -5.69 20.55
CA TYR A 165 -16.75 -6.84 20.51
C TYR A 165 -16.33 -7.93 19.50
N PHE A 166 -15.21 -7.75 18.79
CA PHE A 166 -14.74 -8.73 17.78
C PHE A 166 -13.86 -9.78 18.44
N ASP A 167 -14.33 -11.03 18.46
CA ASP A 167 -13.63 -12.17 19.07
C ASP A 167 -12.66 -12.87 18.09
N GLY A 168 -12.72 -12.51 16.79
CA GLY A 168 -11.87 -13.10 15.76
C GLY A 168 -10.43 -12.58 15.82
N GLN A 169 -9.56 -13.23 15.05
CA GLN A 169 -8.15 -12.83 14.98
C GLN A 169 -7.95 -11.65 14.03
N ILE A 170 -7.05 -10.73 14.41
CA ILE A 170 -6.61 -9.64 13.54
C ILE A 170 -5.13 -9.85 13.22
N PHE A 171 -4.81 -9.96 11.93
CA PHE A 171 -3.47 -10.20 11.41
C PHE A 171 -2.86 -8.93 10.86
N VAL A 172 -1.60 -8.66 11.21
CA VAL A 172 -0.81 -7.59 10.58
C VAL A 172 -0.01 -8.22 9.43
N ALA A 173 -0.41 -7.87 8.22
CA ALA A 173 0.27 -8.34 7.02
C ALA A 173 0.22 -7.26 5.93
N PRO A 174 1.22 -6.37 5.88
CA PRO A 174 1.31 -5.33 4.86
C PRO A 174 1.49 -5.92 3.45
N VAL A 175 1.33 -5.06 2.46
CA VAL A 175 1.66 -5.39 1.07
C VAL A 175 3.18 -5.42 0.94
N PRO A 176 3.81 -6.49 0.42
CA PRO A 176 5.24 -6.51 0.22
C PRO A 176 5.65 -5.52 -0.88
N ILE A 177 6.80 -4.92 -0.69
CA ILE A 177 7.46 -4.11 -1.71
C ILE A 177 8.47 -4.98 -2.48
N GLU A 178 8.82 -4.56 -3.69
CA GLU A 178 9.87 -5.21 -4.45
C GLU A 178 11.25 -4.72 -3.98
N ILE A 179 12.12 -5.67 -3.64
CA ILE A 179 13.50 -5.37 -3.24
C ILE A 179 14.41 -5.61 -4.43
N PRO A 180 15.09 -4.59 -4.97
CA PRO A 180 15.99 -4.73 -6.10
C PRO A 180 17.14 -5.71 -5.79
N LYS A 181 17.44 -6.60 -6.75
CA LYS A 181 18.56 -7.57 -6.61
C LYS A 181 19.91 -6.93 -6.93
N ALA A 182 19.95 -6.00 -7.87
CA ALA A 182 21.19 -5.36 -8.31
C ALA A 182 21.57 -4.17 -7.42
N ALA A 183 22.88 -3.86 -7.39
CA ALA A 183 23.34 -2.56 -6.93
C ALA A 183 22.77 -1.49 -7.87
N LEU A 184 22.34 -0.36 -7.30
CA LEU A 184 21.90 0.77 -8.11
C LEU A 184 23.14 1.58 -8.47
N ASP A 185 23.41 1.68 -9.76
CA ASP A 185 24.33 2.68 -10.28
C ASP A 185 23.65 4.05 -10.18
N ARG A 186 24.05 4.85 -9.19
CA ARG A 186 23.46 6.15 -8.92
C ARG A 186 24.32 7.25 -9.48
N LYS A 187 23.74 8.04 -10.35
CA LYS A 187 24.29 9.36 -10.64
C LYS A 187 24.07 10.24 -9.40
N HIS A 188 25.12 10.92 -8.96
CA HIS A 188 24.97 11.95 -7.93
C HIS A 188 24.07 13.06 -8.48
N SER A 189 22.82 13.04 -8.08
CA SER A 189 21.83 14.05 -8.46
C SER A 189 21.27 14.69 -7.20
N HIS A 190 21.06 16.00 -7.21
CA HIS A 190 20.38 16.71 -6.12
C HIS A 190 18.87 16.81 -6.42
N VAL A 191 18.26 15.67 -6.76
CA VAL A 191 16.82 15.59 -7.06
C VAL A 191 16.05 15.24 -5.79
N LEU A 192 15.14 16.13 -5.40
CA LEU A 192 14.13 15.89 -4.38
C LEU A 192 12.91 15.27 -5.03
N GLY A 193 12.57 14.04 -4.65
CA GLY A 193 11.42 13.31 -5.16
C GLY A 193 10.23 13.34 -4.22
N MET A 194 9.03 13.37 -4.77
CA MET A 194 7.79 12.99 -4.08
C MET A 194 7.10 11.89 -4.88
N VAL A 195 6.67 10.82 -4.22
CA VAL A 195 6.01 9.67 -4.87
C VAL A 195 4.70 9.36 -4.17
N GLY A 196 3.58 9.47 -4.89
CA GLY A 196 2.27 9.17 -4.37
C GLY A 196 1.16 10.06 -4.91
N ARG A 197 -0.06 9.86 -4.40
CA ARG A 197 -1.21 10.66 -4.82
C ARG A 197 -1.06 12.12 -4.35
N LEU A 198 -1.30 13.07 -5.24
CA LEU A 198 -1.35 14.49 -4.92
C LEU A 198 -2.75 14.83 -4.34
N HIS A 199 -2.94 14.53 -3.06
CA HIS A 199 -4.21 14.63 -2.36
C HIS A 199 -4.01 15.24 -0.96
N PRO A 200 -5.01 15.98 -0.40
CA PRO A 200 -4.89 16.62 0.92
C PRO A 200 -4.41 15.70 2.03
N GLU A 201 -4.87 14.45 2.05
CA GLU A 201 -4.44 13.43 3.03
C GLU A 201 -2.95 13.09 2.98
N ARG A 202 -2.24 13.48 1.92
CA ARG A 202 -0.79 13.32 1.75
C ARG A 202 0.01 14.55 2.18
N GLY A 203 -0.67 15.56 2.75
CA GLY A 203 -0.02 16.77 3.25
C GLY A 203 0.61 17.65 2.17
N VAL A 204 0.15 17.54 0.92
CA VAL A 204 0.71 18.24 -0.26
C VAL A 204 0.74 19.76 -0.06
N ALA A 205 -0.15 20.31 0.77
CA ALA A 205 -0.23 21.74 1.09
C ALA A 205 1.05 22.28 1.77
N GLU A 206 1.87 21.43 2.41
CA GLU A 206 3.13 21.87 3.03
C GLU A 206 4.30 21.96 2.04
N CYS A 207 4.21 21.28 0.90
CA CYS A 207 5.33 21.16 -0.04
C CYS A 207 5.88 22.49 -0.52
N PRO A 208 5.06 23.52 -0.91
CA PRO A 208 5.60 24.80 -1.36
C PRO A 208 6.48 25.46 -0.30
N ALA A 209 6.07 25.47 0.96
CA ALA A 209 6.86 26.07 2.04
C ALA A 209 8.22 25.36 2.23
N ILE A 210 8.22 24.01 2.18
CA ILE A 210 9.47 23.24 2.26
C ILE A 210 10.38 23.54 1.06
N PHE A 211 9.83 23.64 -0.14
CA PHE A 211 10.60 23.92 -1.34
C PHE A 211 11.14 25.34 -1.36
N GLU A 212 10.40 26.31 -0.85
CA GLU A 212 10.86 27.70 -0.68
C GLU A 212 12.06 27.74 0.28
N GLU A 213 11.96 27.12 1.45
CA GLU A 213 13.05 27.02 2.41
C GLU A 213 14.29 26.31 1.81
N LEU A 214 14.08 25.22 1.09
CA LEU A 214 15.18 24.49 0.45
C LEU A 214 15.90 25.35 -0.60
N ARG A 215 15.16 26.16 -1.38
CA ARG A 215 15.75 27.05 -2.41
C ARG A 215 16.65 28.13 -1.84
N VAL A 216 16.45 28.56 -0.61
CA VAL A 216 17.34 29.52 0.05
C VAL A 216 18.74 28.93 0.15
N VAL A 217 18.87 27.66 0.47
CA VAL A 217 20.17 26.99 0.67
C VAL A 217 20.64 26.21 -0.56
N ARG A 218 19.72 25.82 -1.45
CA ARG A 218 19.96 25.00 -2.65
C ARG A 218 19.14 25.49 -3.85
N PRO A 219 19.46 26.66 -4.43
CA PRO A 219 18.64 27.28 -5.48
C PRO A 219 18.53 26.46 -6.77
N LYS A 220 19.46 25.52 -7.01
CA LYS A 220 19.50 24.66 -8.21
C LYS A 220 18.99 23.25 -7.98
N SER A 221 18.35 22.95 -6.82
CA SER A 221 17.77 21.64 -6.56
C SER A 221 16.62 21.35 -7.53
N GLU A 222 16.66 20.17 -8.13
CA GLU A 222 15.58 19.69 -8.98
C GLU A 222 14.48 19.02 -8.13
N ILE A 223 13.23 19.20 -8.54
CA ILE A 223 12.05 18.63 -7.85
C ILE A 223 11.30 17.74 -8.84
N LEU A 224 11.11 16.47 -8.45
CA LEU A 224 10.41 15.45 -9.24
C LEU A 224 9.17 14.97 -8.48
N LEU A 225 7.96 15.22 -9.03
CA LEU A 225 6.70 14.81 -8.44
C LEU A 225 6.09 13.68 -9.28
N ILE A 226 6.09 12.47 -8.72
CA ILE A 226 5.55 11.25 -9.34
C ILE A 226 4.19 10.95 -8.73
N GLY A 227 3.14 11.17 -9.50
CA GLY A 227 1.77 10.96 -9.08
C GLY A 227 0.80 11.99 -9.60
N ASP A 228 -0.47 11.77 -9.29
CA ASP A 228 -1.57 12.64 -9.72
C ASP A 228 -2.62 12.74 -8.60
N GLY A 229 -3.53 13.70 -8.70
CA GLY A 229 -4.60 13.87 -7.72
C GLY A 229 -5.25 15.25 -7.75
N ALA A 230 -6.18 15.47 -6.81
CA ALA A 230 -6.97 16.68 -6.75
C ALA A 230 -6.13 17.95 -6.52
N GLU A 231 -4.99 17.82 -5.84
CA GLU A 231 -4.10 18.95 -5.51
C GLU A 231 -3.09 19.28 -6.62
N ARG A 232 -3.04 18.52 -7.72
CA ARG A 232 -2.04 18.70 -8.79
C ARG A 232 -2.07 20.12 -9.36
N ALA A 233 -3.22 20.56 -9.87
CA ALA A 233 -3.34 21.86 -10.52
C ALA A 233 -3.02 23.03 -9.56
N TRP A 234 -3.41 22.89 -8.30
CA TRP A 234 -3.07 23.86 -7.26
C TRP A 234 -1.55 23.91 -7.02
N LEU A 235 -0.90 22.75 -6.91
CA LEU A 235 0.54 22.66 -6.66
C LEU A 235 1.35 23.17 -7.85
N GLU A 236 0.98 22.82 -9.10
CA GLU A 236 1.59 23.35 -10.32
C GLU A 236 1.53 24.88 -10.37
N LYS A 237 0.38 25.47 -10.01
CA LYS A 237 0.22 26.91 -9.91
C LYS A 237 1.12 27.54 -8.83
N LYS A 238 1.19 26.93 -7.64
CA LYS A 238 2.05 27.41 -6.54
C LYS A 238 3.53 27.36 -6.89
N LEU A 239 3.95 26.38 -7.65
CA LEU A 239 5.35 26.17 -8.04
C LEU A 239 5.71 26.74 -9.41
N SER A 240 4.81 27.49 -10.07
CA SER A 240 5.03 28.02 -11.42
C SER A 240 6.21 28.99 -11.55
N GLY A 241 6.57 29.68 -10.46
CA GLY A 241 7.73 30.59 -10.39
C GLY A 241 9.05 29.93 -9.92
N PHE A 242 9.07 28.60 -9.83
CA PHE A 242 10.29 27.89 -9.41
C PHE A 242 11.23 27.66 -10.60
N GLU A 243 12.52 27.90 -10.40
CA GLU A 243 13.62 27.57 -11.32
C GLU A 243 14.71 26.81 -10.57
N PRO A 244 15.12 25.59 -11.01
CA PRO A 244 14.53 24.84 -12.14
C PRO A 244 13.05 24.50 -11.90
N ARG A 245 12.29 24.43 -12.98
CA ARG A 245 10.86 24.14 -12.90
C ARG A 245 10.63 22.70 -12.44
N PRO A 246 9.77 22.44 -11.43
CA PRO A 246 9.46 21.09 -10.98
C PRO A 246 8.85 20.21 -12.09
N GLU A 247 9.32 18.98 -12.20
CA GLU A 247 8.77 17.96 -13.11
C GLU A 247 7.57 17.28 -12.46
N PHE A 248 6.41 17.29 -13.16
CA PHE A 248 5.19 16.57 -12.78
C PHE A 248 4.93 15.45 -13.78
N THR A 249 5.22 14.21 -13.40
CA THR A 249 5.07 13.05 -14.33
C THR A 249 3.63 12.58 -14.48
N GLY A 250 2.73 12.94 -13.57
CA GLY A 250 1.43 12.31 -13.45
C GLY A 250 1.52 10.89 -12.86
N SER A 251 0.42 10.13 -12.96
CA SER A 251 0.37 8.75 -12.51
C SER A 251 1.21 7.85 -13.41
N LEU A 252 2.17 7.15 -12.84
CA LEU A 252 3.00 6.14 -13.50
C LEU A 252 2.60 4.72 -13.08
N LYS A 253 2.90 3.72 -13.91
CA LYS A 253 2.84 2.30 -13.53
C LYS A 253 3.96 1.97 -12.55
N GLN A 254 3.78 0.90 -11.78
CA GLN A 254 4.78 0.48 -10.79
C GLN A 254 6.16 0.19 -11.43
N SER A 255 6.18 -0.39 -12.63
CA SER A 255 7.41 -0.58 -13.42
C SER A 255 8.14 0.74 -13.66
N ASP A 256 7.40 1.75 -14.12
CA ASP A 256 7.96 3.04 -14.53
C ASP A 256 8.43 3.85 -13.30
N ILE A 257 7.73 3.72 -12.14
CA ILE A 257 8.19 4.29 -10.86
C ILE A 257 9.52 3.67 -10.46
N ARG A 258 9.68 2.35 -10.65
CA ARG A 258 10.93 1.64 -10.36
C ARG A 258 12.12 2.23 -11.11
N ASP A 259 11.93 2.56 -12.38
CA ASP A 259 12.98 3.13 -13.24
C ASP A 259 13.31 4.59 -12.88
N ARG A 260 12.48 5.25 -12.07
CA ARG A 260 12.68 6.62 -11.58
C ARG A 260 13.44 6.70 -10.24
N TRP A 261 13.44 5.62 -9.43
CA TRP A 261 14.16 5.65 -8.14
C TRP A 261 15.64 6.04 -8.25
N PRO A 262 16.43 5.61 -9.27
CA PRO A 262 17.84 6.01 -9.39
C PRO A 262 18.03 7.52 -9.61
N GLN A 263 17.03 8.25 -10.05
CA GLN A 263 17.08 9.71 -10.27
C GLN A 263 16.88 10.50 -8.97
N ILE A 264 16.22 9.92 -7.97
CA ILE A 264 15.84 10.59 -6.71
C ILE A 264 16.94 10.41 -5.67
N HIS A 265 17.46 11.50 -5.09
CA HIS A 265 18.43 11.45 -4.00
C HIS A 265 17.74 11.40 -2.63
N VAL A 266 16.75 12.26 -2.44
CA VAL A 266 15.96 12.34 -1.22
C VAL A 266 14.47 12.23 -1.58
N LEU A 267 13.74 11.35 -0.89
CA LEU A 267 12.28 11.31 -0.94
C LEU A 267 11.69 12.19 0.16
N LEU A 268 10.82 13.11 -0.21
CA LEU A 268 9.99 13.88 0.72
C LEU A 268 8.60 13.25 0.83
N SER A 269 8.14 13.05 2.07
CA SER A 269 6.75 12.67 2.37
C SER A 269 6.15 13.59 3.41
N CYS A 270 5.13 14.35 3.04
CA CYS A 270 4.42 15.27 3.93
C CYS A 270 3.15 14.64 4.56
N ALA A 271 2.92 13.33 4.37
CA ALA A 271 1.72 12.66 4.87
C ALA A 271 1.60 12.74 6.40
N PRO A 272 0.53 13.35 6.94
CA PRO A 272 0.32 13.46 8.39
C PRO A 272 0.03 12.10 9.03
N SER A 273 -0.37 11.12 8.23
CA SER A 273 -0.62 9.74 8.67
C SER A 273 -0.17 8.77 7.59
N GLU A 274 0.58 7.78 7.99
CA GLU A 274 0.98 6.63 7.15
C GLU A 274 0.58 5.33 7.84
N SER A 275 0.03 4.37 7.06
CA SER A 275 -0.25 3.03 7.58
C SER A 275 1.05 2.22 7.66
N TYR A 276 1.59 1.86 6.51
CA TYR A 276 2.82 1.06 6.40
C TYR A 276 4.01 1.84 5.81
N GLY A 277 3.75 2.90 5.06
CA GLY A 277 4.80 3.70 4.43
C GLY A 277 5.46 2.96 3.25
N MET A 278 4.68 2.44 2.32
CA MET A 278 5.20 1.70 1.16
C MET A 278 6.22 2.50 0.36
N ALA A 279 5.89 3.73 -0.03
CA ALA A 279 6.79 4.60 -0.80
C ALA A 279 8.08 4.91 -0.04
N LEU A 280 8.01 5.05 1.30
CA LEU A 280 9.19 5.27 2.15
C LEU A 280 10.12 4.06 2.11
N ARG A 281 9.57 2.85 2.29
CA ARG A 281 10.34 1.61 2.23
C ARG A 281 10.88 1.32 0.81
N GLU A 282 10.09 1.59 -0.23
CA GLU A 282 10.54 1.51 -1.63
C GLU A 282 11.73 2.44 -1.88
N ALA A 283 11.68 3.68 -1.39
CA ALA A 283 12.79 4.62 -1.45
C ALA A 283 14.03 4.04 -0.76
N LEU A 284 13.90 3.61 0.49
CA LEU A 284 15.02 3.08 1.28
C LEU A 284 15.70 1.87 0.62
N VAL A 285 14.95 0.87 0.11
CA VAL A 285 15.56 -0.30 -0.57
C VAL A 285 16.19 0.06 -1.91
N ASN A 286 15.80 1.17 -2.50
CA ASN A 286 16.41 1.77 -3.68
C ASN A 286 17.56 2.74 -3.32
N GLY A 287 17.99 2.78 -2.06
CA GLY A 287 19.09 3.65 -1.60
C GLY A 287 18.73 5.14 -1.68
N VAL A 288 17.49 5.54 -1.56
CA VAL A 288 17.02 6.92 -1.48
C VAL A 288 16.92 7.33 -0.02
N PHE A 289 17.52 8.45 0.36
CA PHE A 289 17.29 9.03 1.68
C PHE A 289 15.84 9.46 1.83
N VAL A 290 15.32 9.42 3.06
CA VAL A 290 13.93 9.75 3.33
C VAL A 290 13.82 10.88 4.34
N VAL A 291 13.06 11.93 4.00
CA VAL A 291 12.63 12.98 4.90
C VAL A 291 11.09 12.95 4.96
N ALA A 292 10.55 12.63 6.12
CA ALA A 292 9.11 12.40 6.25
C ALA A 292 8.50 13.19 7.41
N ARG A 293 7.24 13.63 7.24
CA ARG A 293 6.49 14.26 8.31
C ARG A 293 6.31 13.32 9.49
N LYS A 294 6.41 13.87 10.70
CA LYS A 294 6.25 13.14 11.96
C LYS A 294 4.87 12.49 12.08
N ASN A 295 4.86 11.17 12.21
CA ASN A 295 3.73 10.35 12.62
C ASN A 295 4.26 9.02 13.19
N LYS A 296 3.40 8.20 13.79
CA LYS A 296 3.81 6.96 14.45
C LYS A 296 4.63 6.02 13.55
N THR A 297 4.23 5.85 12.29
CA THR A 297 4.91 4.97 11.33
C THR A 297 6.28 5.53 10.93
N THR A 298 6.37 6.84 10.70
CA THR A 298 7.64 7.47 10.30
C THR A 298 8.65 7.52 11.46
N GLU A 299 8.20 7.67 12.70
CA GLU A 299 9.05 7.59 13.90
C GLU A 299 9.62 6.16 14.08
N LEU A 300 8.81 5.12 13.89
CA LEU A 300 9.27 3.72 13.94
C LEU A 300 10.30 3.43 12.83
N LEU A 301 10.05 3.91 11.61
CA LEU A 301 11.00 3.74 10.50
C LEU A 301 12.30 4.51 10.74
N GLN A 302 12.24 5.74 11.26
CA GLN A 302 13.45 6.48 11.62
C GLN A 302 14.24 5.76 12.72
N ALA A 303 13.58 5.21 13.73
CA ALA A 303 14.26 4.44 14.77
C ALA A 303 14.96 3.19 14.21
N GLN A 304 14.36 2.55 13.20
CA GLN A 304 14.94 1.41 12.51
C GLN A 304 16.09 1.80 11.56
N PHE A 305 16.00 2.97 10.90
CA PHE A 305 16.93 3.44 9.86
C PHE A 305 17.45 4.86 10.11
N PRO A 306 18.07 5.15 11.27
CA PRO A 306 18.36 6.54 11.70
C PRO A 306 19.39 7.28 10.83
N SER A 307 20.24 6.54 10.12
CA SER A 307 21.28 7.11 9.23
C SER A 307 20.75 7.50 7.86
N VAL A 308 19.62 6.97 7.42
CA VAL A 308 19.08 7.17 6.07
C VAL A 308 17.67 7.77 6.06
N MET A 309 17.11 8.03 7.24
CA MET A 309 15.79 8.63 7.38
C MET A 309 15.75 9.68 8.49
N LYS A 310 15.08 10.80 8.22
CA LYS A 310 14.78 11.86 9.18
C LYS A 310 13.30 12.19 9.19
N VAL A 311 12.80 12.54 10.37
CA VAL A 311 11.41 12.93 10.59
C VAL A 311 11.35 14.40 10.97
N PHE A 312 10.50 15.17 10.30
CA PHE A 312 10.36 16.62 10.51
C PHE A 312 8.98 16.97 11.11
N THR A 313 8.91 18.13 11.75
CA THR A 313 7.70 18.71 12.34
C THR A 313 7.26 20.01 11.69
N ASN A 314 8.17 20.71 11.01
CA ASN A 314 7.93 21.97 10.32
C ASN A 314 8.75 22.07 9.01
N PRO A 315 8.40 22.97 8.08
CA PRO A 315 9.06 23.13 6.79
C PRO A 315 10.58 23.40 6.87
N SER A 316 11.01 24.25 7.76
CA SER A 316 12.44 24.64 7.88
C SER A 316 13.29 23.43 8.32
N GLU A 317 12.78 22.62 9.25
CA GLU A 317 13.42 21.37 9.69
C GLU A 317 13.53 20.37 8.53
N ALA A 318 12.48 20.24 7.72
CA ALA A 318 12.51 19.41 6.51
C ALA A 318 13.59 19.86 5.53
N ALA A 319 13.70 21.17 5.25
CA ALA A 319 14.69 21.73 4.34
C ALA A 319 16.12 21.48 4.85
N ILE A 320 16.38 21.62 6.15
CA ILE A 320 17.67 21.32 6.79
C ILE A 320 18.03 19.85 6.58
N PHE A 321 17.11 18.91 6.84
CA PHE A 321 17.37 17.48 6.67
C PHE A 321 17.59 17.10 5.21
N ILE A 322 16.80 17.65 4.27
CA ILE A 322 17.00 17.43 2.84
C ILE A 322 18.38 17.92 2.42
N ASN A 323 18.76 19.15 2.81
CA ASN A 323 20.07 19.70 2.50
C ASN A 323 21.20 18.85 3.07
N SER A 324 21.09 18.35 4.31
CA SER A 324 22.10 17.48 4.93
C SER A 324 22.25 16.15 4.17
N PHE A 325 21.16 15.58 3.67
CA PHE A 325 21.21 14.34 2.89
C PHE A 325 21.79 14.55 1.49
N PHE A 326 21.62 15.71 0.86
CA PHE A 326 22.26 16.01 -0.42
C PHE A 326 23.78 16.04 -0.34
N GLU A 327 24.36 16.29 0.84
CA GLU A 327 25.80 16.22 1.08
C GLU A 327 26.30 14.79 1.37
N GLN A 328 25.39 13.84 1.60
CA GLN A 328 25.74 12.47 1.96
C GLN A 328 25.68 11.53 0.75
N LYS A 329 26.52 10.49 0.81
CA LYS A 329 26.47 9.37 -0.12
C LYS A 329 25.77 8.19 0.55
N PHE A 330 24.90 7.55 -0.19
CA PHE A 330 24.28 6.30 0.24
C PHE A 330 25.26 5.15 -0.09
N PHE A 331 26.00 4.67 0.89
CA PHE A 331 26.99 3.62 0.69
C PHE A 331 26.35 2.24 0.42
N PRO A 332 27.02 1.37 -0.36
CA PRO A 332 26.50 0.01 -0.67
C PRO A 332 26.14 -0.80 0.57
N ASP A 333 26.93 -0.75 1.63
CA ASP A 333 26.68 -1.49 2.88
C ASP A 333 25.39 -1.03 3.58
N MET A 334 25.09 0.28 3.52
CA MET A 334 23.84 0.82 4.04
C MET A 334 22.63 0.28 3.26
N ILE A 335 22.74 0.18 1.92
CA ILE A 335 21.70 -0.37 1.07
C ILE A 335 21.48 -1.84 1.41
N ILE A 336 22.53 -2.61 1.57
CA ILE A 336 22.46 -4.05 1.91
C ILE A 336 21.78 -4.23 3.27
N ALA A 337 22.21 -3.48 4.29
CA ALA A 337 21.61 -3.54 5.62
C ALA A 337 20.11 -3.21 5.62
N VAL A 338 19.71 -2.13 4.91
CA VAL A 338 18.31 -1.74 4.76
C VAL A 338 17.51 -2.83 4.06
N ARG A 339 18.00 -3.37 2.94
CA ARG A 339 17.34 -4.43 2.18
C ARG A 339 17.16 -5.71 3.01
N GLN A 340 18.18 -6.11 3.76
CA GLN A 340 18.12 -7.28 4.65
C GLN A 340 17.07 -7.09 5.76
N ALA A 341 17.05 -5.94 6.41
CA ALA A 341 16.09 -5.63 7.47
C ALA A 341 14.65 -5.63 6.94
N ILE A 342 14.40 -4.94 5.82
CA ILE A 342 13.06 -4.90 5.20
C ILE A 342 12.65 -6.28 4.68
N LYS A 343 13.57 -7.06 4.11
CA LYS A 343 13.27 -8.44 3.67
C LYS A 343 12.87 -9.31 4.85
N SER A 344 13.62 -9.29 5.95
CA SER A 344 13.30 -10.07 7.16
C SER A 344 11.92 -9.70 7.73
N GLU A 345 11.58 -8.41 7.73
CA GLU A 345 10.24 -7.94 8.12
C GLU A 345 9.16 -8.49 7.19
N GLN A 346 9.37 -8.43 5.89
CA GLN A 346 8.41 -8.94 4.89
C GLN A 346 8.20 -10.44 4.98
N ASP A 347 9.27 -11.22 5.19
CA ASP A 347 9.19 -12.67 5.33
C ASP A 347 8.29 -13.06 6.53
N LYS A 348 8.41 -12.34 7.66
CA LYS A 348 7.51 -12.49 8.82
C LYS A 348 6.05 -12.15 8.46
N HIS A 349 5.85 -11.07 7.72
CA HIS A 349 4.51 -10.63 7.31
C HIS A 349 3.86 -11.59 6.31
N LEU A 350 4.61 -12.22 5.43
CA LEU A 350 4.12 -13.26 4.51
C LEU A 350 3.64 -14.50 5.27
N ILE A 351 4.32 -14.88 6.36
CA ILE A 351 3.86 -15.95 7.25
C ILE A 351 2.54 -15.56 7.95
N GLN A 352 2.42 -14.32 8.44
CA GLN A 352 1.18 -13.84 9.04
C GLN A 352 0.02 -13.79 8.02
N LEU A 353 0.31 -13.38 6.78
CA LEU A 353 -0.65 -13.42 5.68
C LEU A 353 -1.14 -14.86 5.43
N ALA A 354 -0.21 -15.80 5.31
CA ALA A 354 -0.54 -17.22 5.11
C ALA A 354 -1.41 -17.75 6.25
N LYS A 355 -1.04 -17.48 7.52
CA LYS A 355 -1.85 -17.82 8.68
C LYS A 355 -3.27 -17.25 8.57
N SER A 356 -3.40 -15.97 8.20
CA SER A 356 -4.70 -15.30 8.10
C SER A 356 -5.66 -15.95 7.11
N TRP A 357 -5.16 -16.72 6.16
CA TRP A 357 -5.99 -17.43 5.18
C TRP A 357 -6.57 -18.75 5.72
N PHE A 358 -6.03 -19.28 6.83
CA PHE A 358 -6.35 -20.66 7.26
C PHE A 358 -6.69 -20.83 8.74
N VAL A 359 -6.56 -19.76 9.52
CA VAL A 359 -6.89 -19.76 10.97
C VAL A 359 -8.27 -19.17 11.25
#